data_0ec9273e7ef7836018e98ec94322a096
#
_entry.id   0ec9273e7ef7836018e98ec94322a096
#
_cell.length_a   1.000
_cell.length_b   1.000
_cell.length_c   1.000
_cell.angle_alpha   90.00
_cell.angle_beta   90.00
_cell.angle_gamma   90.00
#
_symmetry.space_group_name_H-M   'P 1'
#
loop_
_entity.id
_entity.type
_entity.pdbx_description
1 polymer ?
#
loop_
_entity_poly.entity_id
_entity_poly.type
_entity_poly.pdbx_seq_one_letter_code
_entity_poly.pdbx_strand_id
1 'polypeptide(L)'
;METNILIESGTNELEVLEFTIGNNHYGINVAKIKEIVPYSPVTPVPNAHPSVEGIFMPRDLMITVVDLAKVIKSAPSGDISKDMFIITNFNKLNVAFHVHTVVGIHRVSWADIITPDTTISTADNGIATGIVKINGQLIIILDFERIVSDISPETGLKTSDILKLEGRPRSEAHIVIAEDSPLLIKLISDSLVKSGYDNLTLCHNGQEAWDFISDAKAGKVPLDIDCVITDLEMPLMDGHRPVSYTH
;
A
#
# COMPACT_ATOMS: atom_id res chain seq x y z
N MET A 1 8.50 19.23 -29.54
CA MET A 1 7.21 18.57 -29.23
C MET A 1 7.15 18.44 -27.74
N GLU A 2 6.50 19.37 -27.09
CA GLU A 2 6.27 19.32 -25.64
C GLU A 2 5.17 18.32 -25.37
N THR A 3 5.50 17.26 -24.66
CA THR A 3 4.53 16.28 -24.17
C THR A 3 3.82 16.91 -22.98
N ASN A 4 2.68 17.55 -23.21
CA ASN A 4 1.76 17.96 -22.17
C ASN A 4 1.21 16.69 -21.52
N ILE A 5 1.81 16.27 -20.41
CA ILE A 5 1.18 15.36 -19.46
C ILE A 5 0.13 16.21 -18.76
N LEU A 6 -1.11 16.15 -19.26
CA LEU A 6 -2.28 16.62 -18.53
C LEU A 6 -2.44 15.71 -17.31
N ILE A 7 -1.90 16.16 -16.17
CA ILE A 7 -2.31 15.66 -14.87
C ILE A 7 -3.74 16.17 -14.70
N GLU A 8 -4.72 15.37 -15.09
CA GLU A 8 -6.11 15.59 -14.72
C GLU A 8 -6.23 15.39 -13.20
N SER A 9 -6.00 16.47 -12.47
CA SER A 9 -6.25 16.55 -11.04
C SER A 9 -7.74 16.40 -10.81
N GLY A 10 -8.16 15.24 -10.26
CA GLY A 10 -9.50 15.11 -9.70
C GLY A 10 -10.33 13.92 -10.15
N THR A 11 -9.76 12.86 -10.72
CA THR A 11 -10.49 11.61 -10.87
C THR A 11 -10.40 10.84 -9.54
N ASN A 12 -11.56 10.66 -8.91
CA ASN A 12 -11.72 9.78 -7.74
C ASN A 12 -11.66 8.30 -8.20
N GLU A 13 -10.60 7.96 -8.96
CA GLU A 13 -10.43 6.68 -9.63
C GLU A 13 -9.09 6.05 -9.27
N LEU A 14 -9.11 4.74 -9.13
CA LEU A 14 -7.96 3.88 -8.92
C LEU A 14 -7.70 3.04 -10.17
N GLU A 15 -6.46 2.92 -10.62
CA GLU A 15 -6.07 1.96 -11.64
C GLU A 15 -5.65 0.65 -10.98
N VAL A 16 -6.40 -0.41 -11.25
CA VAL A 16 -6.19 -1.75 -10.69
C VAL A 16 -5.73 -2.69 -11.78
N LEU A 17 -4.57 -3.33 -11.59
CA LEU A 17 -4.13 -4.45 -12.41
C LEU A 17 -4.84 -5.71 -11.92
N GLU A 18 -5.64 -6.31 -12.79
CA GLU A 18 -6.28 -7.61 -12.55
C GLU A 18 -5.34 -8.74 -12.92
N PHE A 19 -5.23 -9.71 -12.03
CA PHE A 19 -4.51 -10.95 -12.24
C PHE A 19 -5.26 -12.13 -11.63
N THR A 20 -4.88 -13.36 -11.98
CA THR A 20 -5.53 -14.56 -11.46
C THR A 20 -4.57 -15.44 -10.67
N ILE A 21 -5.11 -16.14 -9.67
CA ILE A 21 -4.50 -17.27 -8.99
C ILE A 21 -5.53 -18.39 -8.94
N GLY A 22 -5.28 -19.49 -9.62
CA GLY A 22 -6.29 -20.49 -9.90
C GLY A 22 -7.44 -19.89 -10.72
N ASN A 23 -8.66 -20.05 -10.22
CA ASN A 23 -9.87 -19.51 -10.84
C ASN A 23 -10.34 -18.17 -10.24
N ASN A 24 -9.62 -17.63 -9.28
CA ASN A 24 -10.01 -16.42 -8.58
C ASN A 24 -9.27 -15.20 -9.14
N HIS A 25 -9.95 -14.05 -9.11
CA HIS A 25 -9.45 -12.79 -9.62
C HIS A 25 -9.04 -11.87 -8.47
N TYR A 26 -7.86 -11.31 -8.61
CA TYR A 26 -7.23 -10.42 -7.64
C TYR A 26 -6.78 -9.14 -8.32
N GLY A 27 -6.56 -8.10 -7.53
CA GLY A 27 -6.11 -6.80 -8.01
C GLY A 27 -4.98 -6.23 -7.17
N ILE A 28 -4.16 -5.42 -7.82
CA ILE A 28 -3.17 -4.54 -7.17
C ILE A 28 -3.26 -3.15 -7.81
N ASN A 29 -3.06 -2.11 -7.01
CA ASN A 29 -2.93 -0.75 -7.51
C ASN A 29 -1.73 -0.64 -8.47
N VAL A 30 -1.97 -0.13 -9.68
CA VAL A 30 -0.94 0.05 -10.72
C VAL A 30 0.19 0.96 -10.24
N ALA A 31 -0.10 1.95 -9.41
CA ALA A 31 0.91 2.87 -8.86
C ALA A 31 2.03 2.16 -8.07
N LYS A 32 1.75 0.96 -7.54
CA LYS A 32 2.74 0.13 -6.80
C LYS A 32 3.59 -0.75 -7.71
N ILE A 33 3.24 -0.85 -9.00
CA ILE A 33 3.89 -1.74 -9.96
C ILE A 33 5.03 -1.01 -10.65
N LYS A 34 6.19 -1.64 -10.63
CA LYS A 34 7.36 -1.18 -11.38
C LYS A 34 7.42 -1.79 -12.77
N GLU A 35 7.19 -3.08 -12.86
CA GLU A 35 7.34 -3.87 -14.09
C GLU A 35 6.55 -5.18 -14.01
N ILE A 36 6.08 -5.69 -15.14
CA ILE A 36 5.47 -7.01 -15.26
C ILE A 36 6.28 -7.79 -16.28
N VAL A 37 6.76 -8.98 -15.89
CA VAL A 37 7.61 -9.80 -16.74
C VAL A 37 7.13 -11.27 -16.73
N PRO A 38 7.36 -12.03 -17.80
CA PRO A 38 7.10 -13.47 -17.80
C PRO A 38 7.86 -14.20 -16.68
N TYR A 39 7.27 -15.26 -16.16
CA TYR A 39 7.94 -16.15 -15.20
C TYR A 39 9.32 -16.59 -15.73
N SER A 40 10.27 -16.61 -14.85
CA SER A 40 11.61 -17.14 -15.10
C SER A 40 12.05 -17.98 -13.90
N PRO A 41 12.81 -19.06 -14.13
CA PRO A 41 13.29 -19.89 -13.04
C PRO A 41 14.02 -19.08 -11.96
N VAL A 42 13.70 -19.35 -10.70
CA VAL A 42 14.27 -18.68 -9.54
C VAL A 42 15.30 -19.56 -8.84
N THR A 43 16.26 -18.93 -8.15
CA THR A 43 17.22 -19.65 -7.31
C THR A 43 16.65 -19.78 -5.91
N PRO A 44 16.36 -20.99 -5.39
CA PRO A 44 15.83 -21.18 -4.05
C PRO A 44 16.79 -20.67 -2.97
N VAL A 45 16.23 -20.08 -1.91
CA VAL A 45 17.00 -19.60 -0.74
C VAL A 45 16.77 -20.57 0.43
N PRO A 46 17.83 -21.17 0.98
CA PRO A 46 17.71 -22.03 2.16
C PRO A 46 17.12 -21.29 3.36
N ASN A 47 16.21 -21.93 4.09
CA ASN A 47 15.56 -21.40 5.28
C ASN A 47 14.76 -20.08 5.07
N ALA A 48 14.37 -19.77 3.84
CA ALA A 48 13.49 -18.65 3.55
C ALA A 48 12.07 -18.91 4.08
N HIS A 49 11.27 -17.85 4.17
CA HIS A 49 9.84 -17.98 4.51
C HIS A 49 9.13 -18.91 3.51
N PRO A 50 8.17 -19.75 3.93
CA PRO A 50 7.48 -20.72 3.05
C PRO A 50 6.86 -20.12 1.78
N SER A 51 6.43 -18.88 1.82
CA SER A 51 5.89 -18.16 0.67
C SER A 51 6.96 -17.55 -0.24
N VAL A 52 8.24 -17.54 0.16
CA VAL A 52 9.34 -17.12 -0.69
C VAL A 52 9.73 -18.25 -1.62
N GLU A 53 9.63 -18.03 -2.91
CA GLU A 53 10.00 -19.03 -3.93
C GLU A 53 11.51 -19.05 -4.16
N GLY A 54 12.15 -17.88 -4.10
CA GLY A 54 13.59 -17.77 -4.30
C GLY A 54 14.02 -16.34 -4.70
N ILE A 55 15.13 -16.28 -5.44
CA ILE A 55 15.70 -15.05 -5.99
C ILE A 55 15.64 -15.10 -7.51
N PHE A 56 15.11 -14.03 -8.10
CA PHE A 56 15.15 -13.71 -9.51
C PHE A 56 16.18 -12.60 -9.75
N MET A 57 17.02 -12.72 -10.75
CA MET A 57 18.13 -11.79 -10.99
C MET A 57 18.13 -11.27 -12.44
N PRO A 58 17.21 -10.35 -12.78
CA PRO A 58 17.26 -9.68 -14.08
C PRO A 58 18.35 -8.59 -14.07
N ARG A 59 19.27 -8.63 -15.04
CA ARG A 59 20.24 -7.55 -15.26
C ARG A 59 21.00 -7.13 -13.99
N ASP A 60 21.55 -8.08 -13.23
CA ASP A 60 22.30 -7.86 -11.99
C ASP A 60 21.52 -7.27 -10.81
N LEU A 61 20.21 -7.16 -10.90
CA LEU A 61 19.34 -6.75 -9.81
C LEU A 61 18.78 -7.97 -9.09
N MET A 62 19.11 -8.13 -7.81
CA MET A 62 18.60 -9.21 -6.97
C MET A 62 17.18 -8.87 -6.51
N ILE A 63 16.20 -9.71 -6.84
CA ILE A 63 14.78 -9.53 -6.50
C ILE A 63 14.28 -10.78 -5.79
N THR A 64 13.73 -10.62 -4.60
CA THR A 64 13.05 -11.71 -3.88
C THR A 64 11.71 -12.00 -4.56
N VAL A 65 11.43 -13.30 -4.81
CA VAL A 65 10.18 -13.76 -5.41
C VAL A 65 9.28 -14.35 -4.34
N VAL A 66 8.06 -13.83 -4.26
CA VAL A 66 6.99 -14.30 -3.37
C VAL A 66 5.94 -15.03 -4.22
N ASP A 67 5.66 -16.27 -3.90
CA ASP A 67 4.59 -17.07 -4.48
C ASP A 67 3.25 -16.67 -3.85
N LEU A 68 2.45 -15.89 -4.57
CA LEU A 68 1.15 -15.43 -4.07
C LEU A 68 0.16 -16.59 -3.87
N ALA A 69 0.25 -17.68 -4.65
CA ALA A 69 -0.60 -18.83 -4.44
C ALA A 69 -0.37 -19.44 -3.04
N LYS A 70 0.89 -19.48 -2.58
CA LYS A 70 1.21 -19.93 -1.22
C LYS A 70 0.74 -18.96 -0.15
N VAL A 71 0.88 -17.63 -0.38
CA VAL A 71 0.40 -16.60 0.56
C VAL A 71 -1.09 -16.75 0.82
N ILE A 72 -1.90 -16.88 -0.24
CA ILE A 72 -3.36 -16.99 -0.12
C ILE A 72 -3.85 -18.44 0.03
N LYS A 73 -2.94 -19.40 0.23
CA LYS A 73 -3.23 -20.83 0.41
C LYS A 73 -4.05 -21.43 -0.73
N SER A 74 -3.77 -20.99 -1.97
CA SER A 74 -4.35 -21.51 -3.20
C SER A 74 -3.50 -22.64 -3.78
N ALA A 75 -4.07 -23.36 -4.77
CA ALA A 75 -3.33 -24.36 -5.50
C ALA A 75 -2.22 -23.73 -6.37
N PRO A 76 -1.10 -24.42 -6.59
CA PRO A 76 -0.04 -23.96 -7.49
C PRO A 76 -0.55 -23.84 -8.93
N SER A 77 0.21 -23.13 -9.78
CA SER A 77 -0.10 -23.01 -11.21
C SER A 77 -0.12 -24.38 -11.90
N GLY A 78 -1.11 -24.54 -12.76
CA GLY A 78 -1.19 -25.74 -13.63
C GLY A 78 -0.32 -25.65 -14.89
N ASP A 79 0.07 -24.44 -15.29
CA ASP A 79 0.90 -24.18 -16.48
C ASP A 79 1.82 -22.96 -16.23
N ILE A 80 2.96 -23.24 -15.64
CA ILE A 80 3.96 -22.22 -15.26
C ILE A 80 4.49 -21.41 -16.46
N SER A 81 4.29 -21.89 -17.69
CA SER A 81 4.74 -21.19 -18.89
C SER A 81 3.94 -19.90 -19.17
N LYS A 82 2.77 -19.76 -18.54
CA LYS A 82 1.89 -18.58 -18.64
C LYS A 82 2.00 -17.66 -17.45
N ASP A 83 2.71 -18.09 -16.42
CA ASP A 83 2.84 -17.36 -15.19
C ASP A 83 3.66 -16.09 -15.37
N MET A 84 3.42 -15.11 -14.50
CA MET A 84 4.00 -13.79 -14.57
C MET A 84 4.58 -13.37 -13.21
N PHE A 85 5.56 -12.50 -13.26
CA PHE A 85 6.03 -11.75 -12.11
C PHE A 85 5.52 -10.32 -12.17
N ILE A 86 4.85 -9.87 -11.11
CA ILE A 86 4.53 -8.47 -10.86
C ILE A 86 5.64 -7.93 -9.95
N ILE A 87 6.51 -7.09 -10.49
CA ILE A 87 7.63 -6.49 -9.75
C ILE A 87 7.16 -5.17 -9.16
N THR A 88 7.33 -5.04 -7.86
CA THR A 88 6.96 -3.86 -7.07
C THR A 88 8.20 -3.27 -6.39
N ASN A 89 8.07 -2.03 -5.93
CA ASN A 89 9.10 -1.38 -5.11
C ASN A 89 8.45 -0.79 -3.87
N PHE A 90 8.73 -1.38 -2.71
CA PHE A 90 8.28 -0.88 -1.41
C PHE A 90 9.50 -0.44 -0.59
N ASN A 91 9.57 0.84 -0.22
CA ASN A 91 10.65 1.37 0.62
C ASN A 91 12.06 0.99 0.13
N LYS A 92 12.31 1.07 -1.19
CA LYS A 92 13.55 0.67 -1.88
C LYS A 92 13.80 -0.85 -1.92
N LEU A 93 12.88 -1.67 -1.42
CA LEU A 93 12.92 -3.12 -1.56
C LEU A 93 12.18 -3.52 -2.83
N ASN A 94 12.88 -4.17 -3.78
CA ASN A 94 12.24 -4.75 -4.94
C ASN A 94 11.76 -6.17 -4.60
N VAL A 95 10.47 -6.42 -4.80
CA VAL A 95 9.85 -7.73 -4.61
C VAL A 95 9.08 -8.10 -5.87
N ALA A 96 9.23 -9.32 -6.32
CA ALA A 96 8.44 -9.89 -7.41
C ALA A 96 7.37 -10.82 -6.82
N PHE A 97 6.15 -10.65 -7.25
CA PHE A 97 5.04 -11.52 -6.87
C PHE A 97 4.72 -12.45 -8.04
N HIS A 98 4.83 -13.75 -7.80
CA HIS A 98 4.48 -14.77 -8.76
C HIS A 98 2.95 -14.94 -8.79
N VAL A 99 2.36 -14.73 -9.96
CA VAL A 99 0.93 -14.86 -10.26
C VAL A 99 0.74 -15.76 -11.48
N HIS A 100 -0.45 -16.38 -11.63
CA HIS A 100 -0.68 -17.31 -12.73
C HIS A 100 -0.93 -16.60 -14.07
N THR A 101 -1.71 -15.51 -14.08
CA THR A 101 -2.02 -14.79 -15.32
C THR A 101 -2.31 -13.35 -15.01
N VAL A 102 -1.81 -12.44 -15.82
CA VAL A 102 -2.22 -11.03 -15.81
C VAL A 102 -3.32 -10.84 -16.85
N VAL A 103 -4.45 -10.26 -16.42
CA VAL A 103 -5.65 -10.07 -17.26
C VAL A 103 -5.64 -8.70 -17.93
N GLY A 104 -5.48 -7.63 -17.15
CA GLY A 104 -5.48 -6.27 -17.68
C GLY A 104 -5.60 -5.21 -16.60
N ILE A 105 -5.65 -3.96 -17.01
CA ILE A 105 -5.80 -2.80 -16.11
C ILE A 105 -7.22 -2.25 -16.24
N HIS A 106 -7.82 -1.97 -15.09
CA HIS A 106 -9.15 -1.39 -14.98
C HIS A 106 -9.10 -0.08 -14.20
N ARG A 107 -9.86 0.90 -14.65
CA ARG A 107 -10.14 2.11 -13.86
C ARG A 107 -11.40 1.89 -13.07
N VAL A 108 -11.30 2.07 -11.77
CA VAL A 108 -12.40 1.86 -10.82
C VAL A 108 -12.57 3.10 -9.95
N SER A 109 -13.80 3.49 -9.68
CA SER A 109 -14.07 4.55 -8.71
C SER A 109 -13.86 4.02 -7.29
N TRP A 110 -13.30 4.83 -6.41
CA TRP A 110 -13.24 4.51 -4.98
C TRP A 110 -14.62 4.22 -4.38
N ALA A 111 -15.66 4.82 -4.92
CA ALA A 111 -17.05 4.58 -4.51
C ALA A 111 -17.54 3.16 -4.84
N ASP A 112 -16.94 2.49 -5.82
CA ASP A 112 -17.30 1.14 -6.24
C ASP A 112 -16.51 0.05 -5.46
N ILE A 113 -15.52 0.45 -4.67
CA ILE A 113 -14.71 -0.46 -3.86
C ILE A 113 -15.41 -0.68 -2.52
N ILE A 114 -15.78 -1.93 -2.28
CA ILE A 114 -16.41 -2.37 -1.04
C ILE A 114 -15.30 -2.80 -0.08
N THR A 115 -15.24 -2.20 1.11
CA THR A 115 -14.34 -2.65 2.17
C THR A 115 -14.79 -4.01 2.68
N PRO A 116 -13.89 -5.02 2.75
CA PRO A 116 -14.23 -6.32 3.32
C PRO A 116 -14.70 -6.18 4.76
N ASP A 117 -15.76 -6.91 5.13
CA ASP A 117 -16.18 -6.96 6.53
C ASP A 117 -15.15 -7.70 7.42
N THR A 118 -15.29 -7.57 8.73
CA THR A 118 -14.37 -8.18 9.69
C THR A 118 -14.27 -9.71 9.56
N THR A 119 -15.29 -10.36 9.01
CA THR A 119 -15.32 -11.82 8.85
C THR A 119 -14.35 -12.27 7.74
N ILE A 120 -14.25 -11.48 6.66
CA ILE A 120 -13.34 -11.75 5.54
C ILE A 120 -11.91 -11.33 5.92
N SER A 121 -11.74 -10.16 6.54
CA SER A 121 -10.43 -9.64 6.91
C SER A 121 -9.72 -10.45 8.01
N THR A 122 -10.46 -11.09 8.91
CA THR A 122 -9.86 -11.98 9.93
C THR A 122 -9.44 -13.34 9.38
N ALA A 123 -10.12 -13.86 8.35
CA ALA A 123 -9.81 -15.16 7.76
C ALA A 123 -8.47 -15.17 6.99
N ASP A 124 -8.07 -14.03 6.40
CA ASP A 124 -6.88 -13.90 5.52
C ASP A 124 -5.79 -13.00 6.11
N ASN A 125 -5.69 -12.90 7.44
CA ASN A 125 -4.74 -11.98 8.11
C ASN A 125 -4.86 -10.51 7.66
N GLY A 126 -6.01 -10.11 7.10
CA GLY A 126 -6.25 -8.73 6.67
C GLY A 126 -5.48 -8.30 5.42
N ILE A 127 -5.12 -9.23 4.53
CA ILE A 127 -4.43 -8.91 3.26
C ILE A 127 -5.37 -8.41 2.15
N ALA A 128 -6.69 -8.55 2.30
CA ALA A 128 -7.68 -8.00 1.38
C ALA A 128 -8.06 -6.59 1.83
N THR A 129 -7.83 -5.58 1.00
CA THR A 129 -8.14 -4.18 1.29
C THR A 129 -9.44 -3.71 0.66
N GLY A 130 -9.89 -4.36 -0.40
CA GLY A 130 -11.12 -3.99 -1.09
C GLY A 130 -11.66 -5.12 -1.97
N ILE A 131 -12.93 -5.00 -2.32
CA ILE A 131 -13.58 -5.87 -3.30
C ILE A 131 -14.27 -4.98 -4.31
N VAL A 132 -14.03 -5.21 -5.60
CA VAL A 132 -14.69 -4.48 -6.68
C VAL A 132 -15.31 -5.46 -7.66
N LYS A 133 -16.43 -5.08 -8.27
CA LYS A 133 -17.09 -5.88 -9.30
C LYS A 133 -16.88 -5.25 -10.67
N ILE A 134 -16.18 -5.96 -11.56
CA ILE A 134 -15.90 -5.51 -12.93
C ILE A 134 -16.43 -6.54 -13.92
N ASN A 135 -17.27 -6.11 -14.84
CA ASN A 135 -17.90 -6.98 -15.86
C ASN A 135 -18.58 -8.24 -15.30
N GLY A 136 -19.15 -8.14 -14.09
CA GLY A 136 -19.80 -9.28 -13.42
C GLY A 136 -18.84 -10.15 -12.58
N GLN A 137 -17.51 -9.97 -12.71
CA GLN A 137 -16.49 -10.67 -11.95
C GLN A 137 -16.14 -9.90 -10.68
N LEU A 138 -16.00 -10.60 -9.54
CA LEU A 138 -15.47 -10.04 -8.30
C LEU A 138 -13.95 -10.09 -8.34
N ILE A 139 -13.32 -8.97 -8.05
CA ILE A 139 -11.86 -8.81 -7.96
C ILE A 139 -11.55 -8.40 -6.52
N ILE A 140 -10.69 -9.15 -5.84
CA ILE A 140 -10.23 -8.87 -4.49
C ILE A 140 -8.93 -8.09 -4.58
N ILE A 141 -8.92 -6.85 -4.09
CA ILE A 141 -7.73 -6.00 -4.05
C ILE A 141 -6.88 -6.41 -2.85
N LEU A 142 -5.60 -6.74 -3.10
CA LEU A 142 -4.67 -7.24 -2.09
C LEU A 142 -3.69 -6.15 -1.65
N ASP A 143 -3.37 -6.18 -0.35
CA ASP A 143 -2.31 -5.38 0.26
C ASP A 143 -0.95 -6.07 0.15
N PHE A 144 -0.20 -5.71 -0.87
CA PHE A 144 1.12 -6.27 -1.13
C PHE A 144 2.17 -5.82 -0.11
N GLU A 145 2.02 -4.63 0.47
CA GLU A 145 2.93 -4.14 1.52
C GLU A 145 2.76 -4.97 2.79
N ARG A 146 1.51 -5.27 3.14
CA ARG A 146 1.19 -6.16 4.25
C ARG A 146 1.78 -7.55 4.05
N ILE A 147 1.64 -8.12 2.86
CA ILE A 147 2.21 -9.42 2.52
C ILE A 147 3.74 -9.40 2.70
N VAL A 148 4.43 -8.36 2.21
CA VAL A 148 5.87 -8.23 2.39
C VAL A 148 6.25 -8.08 3.86
N SER A 149 5.50 -7.29 4.62
CA SER A 149 5.72 -7.09 6.06
C SER A 149 5.55 -8.38 6.87
N ASP A 150 4.57 -9.21 6.51
CA ASP A 150 4.33 -10.50 7.17
C ASP A 150 5.46 -11.51 6.87
N ILE A 151 6.01 -11.48 5.65
CA ILE A 151 7.12 -12.36 5.23
C ILE A 151 8.46 -11.90 5.82
N SER A 152 8.70 -10.60 5.87
CA SER A 152 9.93 -10.00 6.38
C SER A 152 9.59 -8.91 7.40
N PRO A 153 9.33 -9.28 8.65
CA PRO A 153 9.01 -8.33 9.72
C PRO A 153 10.11 -7.27 9.95
N GLU A 154 11.29 -7.48 9.36
CA GLU A 154 12.39 -6.52 9.41
C GLU A 154 12.21 -5.30 8.50
N THR A 155 11.32 -5.40 7.51
CA THR A 155 11.01 -4.31 6.57
C THR A 155 9.90 -3.38 7.06
N GLY A 156 9.11 -3.81 8.04
CA GLY A 156 8.09 -3.00 8.71
C GLY A 156 8.65 -2.15 9.86
N LEU A 157 7.89 -1.18 10.31
CA LEU A 157 8.19 -0.41 11.52
C LEU A 157 8.25 -1.37 12.73
N LYS A 158 9.46 -1.63 13.24
CA LYS A 158 9.63 -2.45 14.44
C LYS A 158 9.23 -1.64 15.68
N THR A 159 8.37 -2.19 16.51
CA THR A 159 8.11 -1.66 17.86
C THR A 159 9.40 -1.46 18.66
N SER A 160 10.45 -2.27 18.38
CA SER A 160 11.78 -2.14 18.99
C SER A 160 12.53 -0.88 18.55
N ASP A 161 12.27 -0.33 17.37
CA ASP A 161 12.92 0.89 16.91
C ASP A 161 12.24 2.13 17.50
N ILE A 162 10.95 2.02 17.83
CA ILE A 162 10.19 3.04 18.57
C ILE A 162 10.75 3.22 19.98
N LEU A 163 11.20 2.12 20.63
CA LEU A 163 11.81 2.18 21.97
C LEU A 163 13.16 2.94 21.99
N LYS A 164 13.86 3.01 20.87
CA LYS A 164 15.13 3.79 20.74
C LYS A 164 14.90 5.31 20.65
N LEU A 165 13.66 5.73 20.48
CA LEU A 165 13.29 7.15 20.35
C LEU A 165 12.98 7.82 21.70
N GLU A 166 12.90 7.04 22.79
CA GLU A 166 12.64 7.56 24.13
C GLU A 166 13.75 8.52 24.61
N GLY A 167 13.34 9.61 25.24
CA GLY A 167 14.27 10.58 25.84
C GLY A 167 14.65 11.78 24.96
N ARG A 168 14.01 11.98 23.82
CA ARG A 168 14.18 13.19 23.01
C ARG A 168 13.50 14.41 23.69
N PRO A 169 14.02 15.63 23.51
CA PRO A 169 13.36 16.83 24.00
C PRO A 169 11.99 16.99 23.30
N ARG A 170 11.00 17.46 24.04
CA ARG A 170 9.67 17.73 23.49
C ARG A 170 9.72 18.88 22.49
N SER A 171 8.95 18.73 21.42
CA SER A 171 8.78 19.73 20.35
C SER A 171 7.35 20.30 20.42
N GLU A 172 7.21 21.59 20.22
CA GLU A 172 5.89 22.26 20.12
C GLU A 172 5.30 22.14 18.70
N ALA A 173 6.05 21.54 17.75
CA ALA A 173 5.61 21.39 16.37
C ALA A 173 4.26 20.67 16.27
N HIS A 174 3.34 21.26 15.50
CA HIS A 174 2.03 20.71 15.24
C HIS A 174 2.06 19.84 13.99
N ILE A 175 1.75 18.55 14.15
CA ILE A 175 1.78 17.55 13.08
C ILE A 175 0.36 17.05 12.81
N VAL A 176 -0.08 17.18 11.58
CA VAL A 176 -1.35 16.58 11.08
C VAL A 176 -1.04 15.22 10.47
N ILE A 177 -1.77 14.19 10.88
CA ILE A 177 -1.63 12.82 10.38
C ILE A 177 -2.94 12.45 9.70
N ALA A 178 -2.86 12.06 8.43
CA ALA A 178 -4.00 11.56 7.65
C ALA A 178 -3.72 10.12 7.23
N GLU A 179 -4.51 9.19 7.77
CA GLU A 179 -4.33 7.74 7.56
C GLU A 179 -5.68 7.06 7.81
N ASP A 180 -6.13 6.19 6.92
CA ASP A 180 -7.41 5.52 7.03
C ASP A 180 -7.36 4.22 7.86
N SER A 181 -6.17 3.67 8.08
CA SER A 181 -5.96 2.51 8.93
C SER A 181 -5.87 2.90 10.41
N PRO A 182 -6.85 2.51 11.27
CA PRO A 182 -6.81 2.79 12.71
C PRO A 182 -5.56 2.23 13.40
N LEU A 183 -5.00 1.16 12.87
CA LEU A 183 -3.77 0.56 13.40
C LEU A 183 -2.55 1.41 13.06
N LEU A 184 -2.42 1.85 11.81
CA LEU A 184 -1.30 2.67 11.36
C LEU A 184 -1.33 4.05 11.99
N ILE A 185 -2.50 4.71 12.05
CA ILE A 185 -2.61 6.03 12.71
C ILE A 185 -2.16 5.95 14.17
N LYS A 186 -2.53 4.87 14.89
CA LYS A 186 -2.08 4.64 16.25
C LYS A 186 -0.56 4.41 16.32
N LEU A 187 0.00 3.62 15.43
CA LEU A 187 1.42 3.28 15.39
C LEU A 187 2.28 4.53 15.09
N ILE A 188 1.84 5.36 14.14
CA ILE A 188 2.50 6.62 13.80
C ILE A 188 2.41 7.60 14.97
N SER A 189 1.22 7.79 15.55
CA SER A 189 1.03 8.71 16.68
C SER A 189 1.84 8.28 17.90
N ASP A 190 1.81 6.99 18.28
CA ASP A 190 2.60 6.46 19.41
C ASP A 190 4.11 6.66 19.18
N SER A 191 4.57 6.53 17.91
CA SER A 191 5.98 6.74 17.54
C SER A 191 6.39 8.20 17.67
N LEU A 192 5.53 9.12 17.23
CA LEU A 192 5.76 10.56 17.29
C LEU A 192 5.75 11.05 18.76
N VAL A 193 4.78 10.63 19.55
CA VAL A 193 4.71 10.96 20.98
C VAL A 193 5.97 10.48 21.71
N LYS A 194 6.43 9.25 21.47
CA LYS A 194 7.69 8.74 22.03
C LYS A 194 8.93 9.51 21.55
N SER A 195 8.84 10.09 20.35
CA SER A 195 9.90 10.94 19.80
C SER A 195 9.87 12.39 20.28
N GLY A 196 8.89 12.75 21.14
CA GLY A 196 8.75 14.09 21.73
C GLY A 196 7.81 15.03 20.98
N TYR A 197 6.99 14.53 20.04
CA TYR A 197 5.98 15.29 19.32
C TYR A 197 4.59 14.98 19.89
N ASP A 198 4.09 15.80 20.80
CA ASP A 198 2.82 15.57 21.48
C ASP A 198 1.64 16.32 20.83
N ASN A 199 1.92 17.35 20.01
CA ASN A 199 0.90 18.16 19.37
C ASN A 199 0.48 17.57 18.02
N LEU A 200 -0.44 16.60 18.06
CA LEU A 200 -0.87 15.81 16.91
C LEU A 200 -2.36 16.03 16.61
N THR A 201 -2.70 16.23 15.34
CA THR A 201 -4.07 16.16 14.83
C THR A 201 -4.20 14.90 13.97
N LEU A 202 -5.16 14.03 14.32
CA LEU A 202 -5.41 12.77 13.64
C LEU A 202 -6.64 12.90 12.74
N CYS A 203 -6.48 12.60 11.45
CA CYS A 203 -7.54 12.58 10.45
C CYS A 203 -7.64 11.15 9.88
N HIS A 204 -8.85 10.61 9.79
CA HIS A 204 -9.09 9.24 9.39
C HIS A 204 -9.35 9.07 7.88
N ASN A 205 -9.27 10.14 7.13
CA ASN A 205 -9.37 10.16 5.67
C ASN A 205 -8.85 11.48 5.11
N GLY A 206 -8.63 11.52 3.79
CA GLY A 206 -8.11 12.70 3.11
C GLY A 206 -9.04 13.90 3.17
N GLN A 207 -10.37 13.70 3.26
CA GLN A 207 -11.33 14.81 3.35
C GLN A 207 -11.23 15.52 4.70
N GLU A 208 -11.15 14.78 5.81
CA GLU A 208 -10.95 15.36 7.14
C GLU A 208 -9.67 16.19 7.22
N ALA A 209 -8.57 15.65 6.66
CA ALA A 209 -7.30 16.36 6.60
C ALA A 209 -7.40 17.65 5.78
N TRP A 210 -8.05 17.57 4.62
CA TRP A 210 -8.26 18.73 3.75
C TRP A 210 -9.08 19.83 4.43
N ASP A 211 -10.20 19.46 5.06
CA ASP A 211 -11.09 20.41 5.75
C ASP A 211 -10.33 21.08 6.90
N PHE A 212 -9.58 20.31 7.68
CA PHE A 212 -8.77 20.85 8.78
C PHE A 212 -7.69 21.83 8.29
N ILE A 213 -6.90 21.44 7.28
CA ILE A 213 -5.85 22.29 6.69
C ILE A 213 -6.44 23.56 6.08
N SER A 214 -7.59 23.44 5.39
CA SER A 214 -8.29 24.57 4.79
C SER A 214 -8.81 25.55 5.83
N ASP A 215 -9.34 25.06 6.94
CA ASP A 215 -9.83 25.89 8.05
C ASP A 215 -8.68 26.56 8.80
N ALA A 216 -7.56 25.87 8.99
CA ALA A 216 -6.34 26.45 9.55
C ALA A 216 -5.80 27.58 8.65
N LYS A 217 -5.71 27.36 7.35
CA LYS A 217 -5.28 28.37 6.36
C LYS A 217 -6.23 29.57 6.28
N ALA A 218 -7.52 29.36 6.50
CA ALA A 218 -8.53 30.42 6.53
C ALA A 218 -8.55 31.20 7.87
N GLY A 219 -7.69 30.83 8.84
CA GLY A 219 -7.63 31.46 10.15
C GLY A 219 -8.82 31.12 11.05
N LYS A 220 -9.60 30.10 10.73
CA LYS A 220 -10.73 29.64 11.53
C LYS A 220 -10.29 28.81 12.74
N VAL A 221 -9.13 28.19 12.63
CA VAL A 221 -8.48 27.41 13.70
C VAL A 221 -7.16 28.12 14.01
N PRO A 222 -6.89 28.51 15.26
CA PRO A 222 -5.69 29.28 15.64
C PRO A 222 -4.48 28.34 15.80
N LEU A 223 -4.11 27.59 14.76
CA LEU A 223 -3.03 26.63 14.80
C LEU A 223 -2.18 26.76 13.53
N ASP A 224 -0.88 26.96 13.73
CA ASP A 224 0.12 26.80 12.66
C ASP A 224 0.40 25.30 12.50
N ILE A 225 0.38 24.82 11.28
CA ILE A 225 0.70 23.43 10.93
C ILE A 225 2.14 23.40 10.46
N ASP A 226 3.00 22.68 11.19
CA ASP A 226 4.43 22.56 10.85
C ASP A 226 4.71 21.39 9.92
N CYS A 227 3.92 20.32 10.02
CA CYS A 227 4.12 19.12 9.21
C CYS A 227 2.80 18.40 8.93
N VAL A 228 2.68 17.83 7.74
CA VAL A 228 1.57 16.92 7.37
C VAL A 228 2.17 15.58 6.97
N ILE A 229 1.72 14.51 7.63
CA ILE A 229 2.02 13.12 7.29
C ILE A 229 0.74 12.53 6.72
N THR A 230 0.76 12.11 5.47
CA THR A 230 -0.45 11.59 4.81
C THR A 230 -0.15 10.31 4.05
N ASP A 231 -1.05 9.33 4.14
CA ASP A 231 -1.08 8.27 3.14
C ASP A 231 -1.52 8.86 1.79
N LEU A 232 -1.04 8.27 0.70
CA LEU A 232 -1.38 8.68 -0.66
C LEU A 232 -2.68 8.04 -1.14
N GLU A 233 -3.04 6.89 -0.60
CA GLU A 233 -4.17 6.08 -1.05
C GLU A 233 -5.22 5.94 0.06
N MET A 234 -6.06 6.95 0.19
CA MET A 234 -7.15 6.95 1.18
C MET A 234 -8.53 7.03 0.52
N PRO A 235 -9.55 6.37 1.10
CA PRO A 235 -10.94 6.57 0.70
C PRO A 235 -11.37 8.03 0.76
N LEU A 236 -12.28 8.46 -0.09
CA LEU A 236 -12.91 9.78 -0.19
C LEU A 236 -12.02 10.88 -0.78
N MET A 237 -10.76 10.96 -0.44
CA MET A 237 -9.81 11.89 -1.05
C MET A 237 -8.39 11.37 -0.87
N ASP A 238 -7.68 11.24 -1.97
CA ASP A 238 -6.29 10.81 -2.00
C ASP A 238 -5.37 11.87 -1.35
N GLY A 239 -4.30 11.42 -0.69
CA GLY A 239 -3.35 12.28 0.04
C GLY A 239 -2.57 13.26 -0.83
N HIS A 240 -2.64 13.18 -2.15
CA HIS A 240 -2.00 14.14 -3.07
C HIS A 240 -2.62 15.53 -3.00
N ARG A 241 -3.92 15.65 -2.69
CA ARG A 241 -4.59 16.95 -2.60
C ARG A 241 -4.11 17.81 -1.43
N PRO A 242 -4.01 17.32 -0.19
CA PRO A 242 -3.46 18.09 0.92
C PRO A 242 -2.03 18.59 0.66
N VAL A 243 -1.17 17.77 0.02
CA VAL A 243 0.24 18.09 -0.20
C VAL A 243 0.45 19.15 -1.30
N SER A 244 -0.37 19.14 -2.37
CA SER A 244 -0.18 20.05 -3.51
C SER A 244 -0.47 21.52 -3.20
N TYR A 245 -1.11 21.84 -2.08
CA TYR A 245 -1.47 23.20 -1.69
C TYR A 245 -0.64 23.78 -0.53
N THR A 246 0.33 23.03 0.00
CA THR A 246 1.23 23.51 1.06
C THR A 246 2.47 24.22 0.54
N HIS A 247 2.66 24.29 -0.77
CA HIS A 247 3.75 25.03 -1.43
C HIS A 247 3.33 26.38 -1.98
#